data_80c229e18e586df872b2a6d83d678743
#
_entry.id   80c229e18e586df872b2a6d83d678743
#
_cell.length_a   1.000
_cell.length_b   1.000
_cell.length_c   1.000
_cell.angle_alpha   90.00
_cell.angle_beta   90.00
_cell.angle_gamma   90.00
#
_symmetry.space_group_name_H-M   'P 1'
#
loop_
_entity.id
_entity.type
_entity.pdbx_description
1 polymer ?
#
loop_
_entity_poly.entity_id
_entity_poly.type
_entity_poly.pdbx_seq_one_letter_code
_entity_poly.pdbx_strand_id
1 'polypeptide(L)'
;MSSKHQLLLLSLIISCLAGGRKIFERTETMSGHVYGYIRVSTKEQCIDRQMQAMREAGVAEKDVYIDRQSGKNFSRPAYQRLRRRLSAGDTLIVKSIDRLGRNYAAVVEEWRYLTQEKGGAIVVLDLPILDTRRSCDLTGRLIADIVLALLSYVAQTEREFCRQRQREGIAAAKARGVRFGRPPKERPEAYEALREAWARGEVSAREAARRLGVTHRTFLKWARE
;
A
#
# COMPACT_ATOMS: atom_id res chain seq x y z
N MET A 1 -12.19 9.71 20.69
CA MET A 1 -11.21 8.77 21.29
C MET A 1 -10.01 8.67 20.36
N SER A 2 -8.82 8.90 20.88
CA SER A 2 -7.60 9.11 20.09
C SER A 2 -7.11 7.81 19.43
N SER A 3 -6.69 7.90 18.17
CA SER A 3 -6.05 6.84 17.35
C SER A 3 -4.92 6.11 18.11
N LYS A 4 -4.26 6.78 19.05
CA LYS A 4 -3.24 6.19 19.94
C LYS A 4 -3.81 5.11 20.87
N HIS A 5 -5.05 5.24 21.31
CA HIS A 5 -5.69 4.24 22.20
C HIS A 5 -6.06 2.94 21.45
N GLN A 6 -6.44 3.05 20.19
CA GLN A 6 -6.73 1.87 19.35
C GLN A 6 -5.47 1.11 18.95
N LEU A 7 -4.38 1.83 18.64
CA LEU A 7 -3.07 1.22 18.41
C LEU A 7 -2.50 0.57 19.69
N LEU A 8 -2.73 1.15 20.86
CA LEU A 8 -2.37 0.57 22.16
C LEU A 8 -3.20 -0.69 22.49
N LEU A 9 -4.49 -0.68 22.19
CA LEU A 9 -5.35 -1.87 22.35
C LEU A 9 -4.96 -3.00 21.39
N LEU A 10 -4.67 -2.70 20.14
CA LEU A 10 -4.13 -3.68 19.18
C LEU A 10 -2.75 -4.19 19.65
N SER A 11 -1.87 -3.30 20.14
CA SER A 11 -0.57 -3.67 20.70
C SER A 11 -0.71 -4.55 21.96
N LEU A 12 -1.67 -4.27 22.82
CA LEU A 12 -1.96 -5.06 24.03
C LEU A 12 -2.57 -6.43 23.68
N ILE A 13 -3.48 -6.50 22.74
CA ILE A 13 -4.05 -7.76 22.23
C ILE A 13 -2.96 -8.60 21.56
N ILE A 14 -2.12 -7.98 20.75
CA ILE A 14 -0.96 -8.64 20.10
C ILE A 14 0.05 -9.09 21.16
N SER A 15 0.31 -8.29 22.21
CA SER A 15 1.23 -8.63 23.30
C SER A 15 0.68 -9.74 24.22
N CYS A 16 -0.63 -9.76 24.47
CA CYS A 16 -1.28 -10.84 25.23
C CYS A 16 -1.32 -12.17 24.46
N LEU A 17 -1.44 -12.13 23.13
CA LEU A 17 -1.39 -13.31 22.25
C LEU A 17 0.06 -13.75 21.94
N ALA A 18 1.04 -12.87 22.12
CA ALA A 18 2.47 -13.11 21.93
C ALA A 18 3.21 -13.51 23.21
N GLY A 19 2.53 -14.18 24.16
CA GLY A 19 3.14 -14.75 25.35
C GLY A 19 4.44 -15.46 25.00
N GLY A 20 5.56 -14.76 25.35
CA GLY A 20 6.89 -15.04 24.86
C GLY A 20 7.37 -16.46 25.08
N ARG A 21 7.82 -17.05 24.03
CA ARG A 21 8.97 -17.98 24.03
C ARG A 21 9.45 -18.15 22.59
N LYS A 22 10.77 -18.15 22.39
CA LYS A 22 11.45 -18.60 21.18
C LYS A 22 10.90 -19.96 20.76
N ILE A 23 9.93 -20.02 19.86
CA ILE A 23 9.40 -21.27 19.34
C ILE A 23 9.74 -21.30 17.85
N PHE A 24 11.02 -21.45 17.58
CA PHE A 24 11.49 -22.04 16.35
C PHE A 24 11.85 -23.51 16.65
N GLU A 25 10.88 -24.26 17.20
CA GLU A 25 10.98 -25.70 17.19
C GLU A 25 10.68 -26.19 15.79
N ARG A 26 11.64 -26.90 15.26
CA ARG A 26 11.67 -27.61 13.99
C ARG A 26 10.49 -28.55 13.92
N THR A 27 9.33 -28.08 13.47
CA THR A 27 8.18 -28.94 13.18
C THR A 27 8.41 -29.67 11.86
N GLU A 28 8.08 -30.92 11.88
CA GLU A 28 8.16 -31.98 10.88
C GLU A 28 8.16 -31.53 9.42
N THR A 29 9.07 -32.11 8.66
CA THR A 29 9.42 -31.91 7.27
C THR A 29 8.23 -31.77 6.33
N MET A 30 7.78 -30.55 6.11
CA MET A 30 7.08 -30.23 4.88
C MET A 30 8.12 -30.33 3.74
N SER A 31 7.91 -31.22 2.79
CA SER A 31 8.84 -31.52 1.70
C SER A 31 8.90 -30.41 0.64
N GLY A 32 8.27 -29.27 0.86
CA GLY A 32 8.16 -28.17 -0.07
C GLY A 32 9.26 -27.09 0.10
N HIS A 33 9.41 -26.27 -0.92
CA HIS A 33 10.33 -25.13 -0.92
C HIS A 33 9.83 -24.01 -0.02
N VAL A 34 10.79 -23.29 0.60
CA VAL A 34 10.47 -22.11 1.44
C VAL A 34 10.90 -20.86 0.69
N TYR A 35 9.95 -19.99 0.43
CA TYR A 35 10.16 -18.71 -0.26
C TYR A 35 9.92 -17.54 0.68
N GLY A 36 10.73 -16.48 0.54
CA GLY A 36 10.54 -15.21 1.22
C GLY A 36 10.00 -14.14 0.27
N TYR A 37 9.11 -13.28 0.78
CA TYR A 37 8.68 -12.12 0.02
C TYR A 37 8.91 -10.83 0.81
N ILE A 38 9.57 -9.87 0.17
CA ILE A 38 9.90 -8.56 0.71
C ILE A 38 9.30 -7.47 -0.17
N ARG A 39 8.69 -6.47 0.46
CA ARG A 39 8.19 -5.29 -0.24
C ARG A 39 8.59 -4.00 0.45
N VAL A 40 9.08 -3.05 -0.32
CA VAL A 40 9.33 -1.66 0.11
C VAL A 40 8.61 -0.68 -0.82
N SER A 41 8.13 0.44 -0.30
CA SER A 41 7.33 1.40 -1.08
C SER A 41 8.19 2.37 -1.88
N THR A 42 9.44 2.62 -1.45
CA THR A 42 10.40 3.53 -2.10
C THR A 42 11.78 2.88 -2.22
N LYS A 43 12.63 3.43 -3.10
CA LYS A 43 14.00 2.93 -3.29
C LYS A 43 14.89 3.16 -2.05
N GLU A 44 14.56 4.15 -1.24
CA GLU A 44 15.34 4.59 -0.07
C GLU A 44 15.00 3.81 1.22
N GLN A 45 13.89 3.05 1.22
CA GLN A 45 13.56 2.23 2.37
C GLN A 45 14.51 1.05 2.50
N CYS A 46 15.14 0.95 3.67
CA CYS A 46 16.06 -0.14 4.00
C CYS A 46 15.31 -1.48 4.03
N ILE A 47 15.74 -2.43 3.21
CA ILE A 47 15.22 -3.80 3.17
C ILE A 47 15.88 -4.70 4.20
N ASP A 48 16.96 -4.24 4.85
CA ASP A 48 17.85 -5.06 5.69
C ASP A 48 17.08 -5.75 6.82
N ARG A 49 16.15 -5.01 7.48
CA ARG A 49 15.32 -5.59 8.55
C ARG A 49 14.47 -6.76 8.06
N GLN A 50 13.95 -6.68 6.83
CA GLN A 50 13.16 -7.76 6.26
C GLN A 50 14.06 -8.92 5.82
N MET A 51 15.21 -8.61 5.22
CA MET A 51 16.22 -9.63 4.84
C MET A 51 16.73 -10.38 6.06
N GLN A 52 17.06 -9.67 7.13
CA GLN A 52 17.46 -10.30 8.39
C GLN A 52 16.38 -11.24 8.93
N ALA A 53 15.11 -10.79 8.97
CA ALA A 53 13.99 -11.63 9.39
C ALA A 53 13.82 -12.88 8.49
N MET A 54 14.07 -12.78 7.18
CA MET A 54 14.04 -13.93 6.27
C MET A 54 15.19 -14.91 6.55
N ARG A 55 16.42 -14.41 6.81
CA ARG A 55 17.56 -15.25 7.20
C ARG A 55 17.31 -15.98 8.52
N GLU A 56 16.80 -15.26 9.53
CA GLU A 56 16.42 -15.83 10.82
C GLU A 56 15.31 -16.90 10.70
N ALA A 57 14.41 -16.72 9.73
CA ALA A 57 13.38 -17.71 9.39
C ALA A 57 13.90 -18.86 8.50
N GLY A 58 15.20 -18.90 8.18
CA GLY A 58 15.82 -19.97 7.41
C GLY A 58 15.58 -19.92 5.90
N VAL A 59 15.13 -18.77 5.36
CA VAL A 59 14.94 -18.60 3.92
C VAL A 59 16.29 -18.36 3.24
N ALA A 60 16.61 -19.13 2.21
CA ALA A 60 17.81 -18.92 1.41
C ALA A 60 17.68 -17.62 0.59
N GLU A 61 18.75 -16.84 0.46
CA GLU A 61 18.71 -15.54 -0.23
C GLU A 61 18.22 -15.65 -1.70
N LYS A 62 18.57 -16.72 -2.38
CA LYS A 62 18.14 -17.00 -3.76
C LYS A 62 16.62 -17.20 -3.90
N ASP A 63 15.95 -17.55 -2.81
CA ASP A 63 14.52 -17.81 -2.75
C ASP A 63 13.75 -16.64 -2.17
N VAL A 64 14.41 -15.47 -1.97
CA VAL A 64 13.77 -14.23 -1.55
C VAL A 64 13.40 -13.38 -2.75
N TYR A 65 12.13 -13.05 -2.87
CA TYR A 65 11.56 -12.20 -3.92
C TYR A 65 11.33 -10.79 -3.40
N ILE A 66 11.84 -9.78 -4.12
CA ILE A 66 11.82 -8.39 -3.65
C ILE A 66 11.12 -7.50 -4.67
N ASP A 67 10.09 -6.76 -4.23
CA ASP A 67 9.46 -5.70 -5.00
C ASP A 67 9.66 -4.33 -4.33
N ARG A 68 9.99 -3.32 -5.14
CA ARG A 68 10.14 -1.92 -4.72
C ARG A 68 8.98 -1.10 -5.27
N GLN A 69 7.77 -1.44 -4.81
CA GLN A 69 6.52 -0.87 -5.31
C GLN A 69 5.48 -0.71 -4.20
N SER A 70 4.48 0.14 -4.47
CA SER A 70 3.33 0.32 -3.58
C SER A 70 2.55 -0.97 -3.39
N GLY A 71 2.04 -1.17 -2.16
CA GLY A 71 1.17 -2.30 -1.82
C GLY A 71 -0.30 -2.15 -2.23
N LYS A 72 -0.63 -1.26 -3.19
CA LYS A 72 -2.03 -1.01 -3.60
C LYS A 72 -2.68 -2.19 -4.32
N ASN A 73 -1.91 -2.92 -5.11
CA ASN A 73 -2.35 -4.08 -5.89
C ASN A 73 -1.26 -5.16 -5.90
N PHE A 74 -1.57 -6.31 -6.50
CA PHE A 74 -0.65 -7.44 -6.66
C PHE A 74 0.07 -7.48 -8.03
N SER A 75 -0.08 -6.46 -8.88
CA SER A 75 0.65 -6.34 -10.16
C SER A 75 2.12 -5.97 -9.94
N ARG A 76 2.86 -6.85 -9.28
CA ARG A 76 4.26 -6.68 -8.87
C ARG A 76 5.10 -7.78 -9.49
N PRO A 77 6.17 -7.45 -10.25
CA PRO A 77 6.90 -8.43 -11.06
C PRO A 77 7.51 -9.59 -10.26
N ALA A 78 8.14 -9.30 -9.10
CA ALA A 78 8.73 -10.35 -8.28
C ALA A 78 7.65 -11.22 -7.62
N TYR A 79 6.58 -10.60 -7.11
CA TYR A 79 5.46 -11.32 -6.55
C TYR A 79 4.77 -12.22 -7.58
N GLN A 80 4.55 -11.73 -8.79
CA GLN A 80 3.93 -12.54 -9.85
C GLN A 80 4.81 -13.73 -10.28
N ARG A 81 6.14 -13.58 -10.27
CA ARG A 81 7.05 -14.72 -10.48
C ARG A 81 6.95 -15.74 -9.35
N LEU A 82 6.96 -15.27 -8.11
CA LEU A 82 6.79 -16.10 -6.91
C LEU A 82 5.45 -16.87 -6.95
N ARG A 83 4.33 -16.15 -7.21
CA ARG A 83 2.98 -16.70 -7.29
C ARG A 83 2.85 -17.84 -8.31
N ARG A 84 3.55 -17.72 -9.45
CA ARG A 84 3.57 -18.79 -10.47
C ARG A 84 4.40 -19.99 -10.03
N ARG A 85 5.49 -19.75 -9.30
CA ARG A 85 6.42 -20.80 -8.85
C ARG A 85 5.88 -21.60 -7.68
N LEU A 86 5.08 -20.96 -6.81
CA LEU A 86 4.49 -21.62 -5.65
C LEU A 86 3.61 -22.81 -6.09
N SER A 87 3.85 -23.94 -5.45
CA SER A 87 3.16 -25.22 -5.64
C SER A 87 2.66 -25.75 -4.30
N ALA A 88 1.89 -26.85 -4.35
CA ALA A 88 1.38 -27.50 -3.15
C ALA A 88 2.54 -27.98 -2.24
N GLY A 89 2.42 -27.72 -0.95
CA GLY A 89 3.45 -28.03 0.05
C GLY A 89 4.53 -26.97 0.22
N ASP A 90 4.64 -25.96 -0.68
CA ASP A 90 5.58 -24.85 -0.52
C ASP A 90 5.12 -23.88 0.57
N THR A 91 6.08 -23.15 1.15
CA THR A 91 5.81 -22.15 2.19
C THR A 91 6.22 -20.75 1.74
N LEU A 92 5.30 -19.80 1.82
CA LEU A 92 5.59 -18.38 1.64
C LEU A 92 5.77 -17.71 3.00
N ILE A 93 6.93 -17.11 3.25
CA ILE A 93 7.21 -16.33 4.46
C ILE A 93 7.18 -14.84 4.13
N VAL A 94 6.40 -14.08 4.90
CA VAL A 94 6.37 -12.61 4.87
C VAL A 94 6.63 -12.07 6.27
N LYS A 95 7.27 -10.91 6.38
CA LYS A 95 7.52 -10.32 7.70
C LYS A 95 6.22 -9.90 8.37
N SER A 96 5.37 -9.16 7.66
CA SER A 96 4.08 -8.67 8.15
C SER A 96 3.06 -8.65 7.01
N ILE A 97 1.77 -8.63 7.35
CA ILE A 97 0.69 -8.74 6.38
C ILE A 97 0.63 -7.54 5.43
N ASP A 98 1.04 -6.34 5.89
CA ASP A 98 1.11 -5.13 5.06
C ASP A 98 2.23 -5.22 3.99
N ARG A 99 3.20 -6.13 4.15
CA ARG A 99 4.18 -6.45 3.09
C ARG A 99 3.54 -7.23 1.97
N LEU A 100 2.64 -8.14 2.29
CA LEU A 100 1.85 -8.85 1.28
C LEU A 100 0.97 -7.87 0.50
N GLY A 101 0.22 -7.00 1.19
CA GLY A 101 -0.60 -5.97 0.54
C GLY A 101 -1.17 -4.96 1.52
N ARG A 102 -1.61 -3.80 0.99
CA ARG A 102 -2.32 -2.76 1.75
C ARG A 102 -3.82 -2.77 1.52
N ASN A 103 -4.29 -3.44 0.49
CA ASN A 103 -5.71 -3.69 0.27
C ASN A 103 -6.06 -5.03 0.91
N TYR A 104 -6.70 -4.99 2.07
CA TYR A 104 -6.98 -6.20 2.85
C TYR A 104 -7.95 -7.14 2.15
N ALA A 105 -8.93 -6.64 1.42
CA ALA A 105 -9.81 -7.52 0.62
C ALA A 105 -9.00 -8.33 -0.39
N ALA A 106 -8.12 -7.67 -1.13
CA ALA A 106 -7.23 -8.36 -2.07
C ALA A 106 -6.20 -9.27 -1.36
N VAL A 107 -5.78 -8.95 -0.12
CA VAL A 107 -4.92 -9.83 0.68
C VAL A 107 -5.68 -11.10 1.09
N VAL A 108 -6.95 -10.98 1.49
CA VAL A 108 -7.79 -12.16 1.85
C VAL A 108 -8.01 -13.07 0.64
N GLU A 109 -8.32 -12.48 -0.51
CA GLU A 109 -8.46 -13.24 -1.77
C GLU A 109 -7.17 -13.98 -2.14
N GLU A 110 -6.03 -13.28 -2.08
CA GLU A 110 -4.73 -13.86 -2.39
C GLU A 110 -4.32 -14.92 -1.35
N TRP A 111 -4.66 -14.71 -0.07
CA TRP A 111 -4.47 -15.70 0.98
C TRP A 111 -5.20 -17.01 0.66
N ARG A 112 -6.49 -16.91 0.33
CA ARG A 112 -7.30 -18.06 -0.07
C ARG A 112 -6.74 -18.77 -1.30
N TYR A 113 -6.36 -17.99 -2.31
CA TYR A 113 -5.74 -18.52 -3.50
C TYR A 113 -4.49 -19.35 -3.18
N LEU A 114 -3.57 -18.80 -2.38
CA LEU A 114 -2.30 -19.46 -2.04
C LEU A 114 -2.51 -20.70 -1.16
N THR A 115 -3.44 -20.64 -0.20
CA THR A 115 -3.63 -21.72 0.77
C THR A 115 -4.63 -22.80 0.29
N GLN A 116 -5.70 -22.40 -0.39
CA GLN A 116 -6.76 -23.32 -0.78
C GLN A 116 -6.62 -23.82 -2.22
N GLU A 117 -6.32 -22.93 -3.17
CA GLU A 117 -6.21 -23.31 -4.58
C GLU A 117 -4.81 -23.86 -4.92
N LYS A 118 -3.75 -23.22 -4.42
CA LYS A 118 -2.37 -23.66 -4.63
C LYS A 118 -1.91 -24.75 -3.65
N GLY A 119 -2.57 -24.90 -2.51
CA GLY A 119 -2.18 -25.85 -1.47
C GLY A 119 -0.85 -25.50 -0.78
N GLY A 120 -0.42 -24.24 -0.87
CA GLY A 120 0.78 -23.72 -0.19
C GLY A 120 0.48 -23.29 1.23
N ALA A 121 1.53 -23.05 2.02
CA ALA A 121 1.44 -22.48 3.35
C ALA A 121 1.91 -21.03 3.36
N ILE A 122 1.33 -20.22 4.25
CA ILE A 122 1.76 -18.84 4.48
C ILE A 122 2.14 -18.67 5.95
N VAL A 123 3.26 -17.98 6.18
CA VAL A 123 3.76 -17.63 7.51
C VAL A 123 3.96 -16.12 7.59
N VAL A 124 3.35 -15.50 8.58
CA VAL A 124 3.54 -14.08 8.89
C VAL A 124 4.37 -13.97 10.17
N LEU A 125 5.63 -13.52 10.06
CA LEU A 125 6.57 -13.54 11.18
C LEU A 125 6.11 -12.69 12.38
N ASP A 126 5.52 -11.52 12.09
CA ASP A 126 5.02 -10.61 13.14
C ASP A 126 3.68 -11.09 13.76
N LEU A 127 3.03 -12.12 13.20
CA LEU A 127 1.74 -12.66 13.63
C LEU A 127 1.74 -14.20 13.58
N PRO A 128 2.31 -14.88 14.57
CA PRO A 128 2.45 -16.36 14.58
C PRO A 128 1.12 -17.12 14.48
N ILE A 129 0.00 -16.49 14.88
CA ILE A 129 -1.35 -17.06 14.73
C ILE A 129 -1.75 -17.26 13.26
N LEU A 130 -1.10 -16.53 12.33
CA LEU A 130 -1.29 -16.68 10.88
C LEU A 130 -0.25 -17.62 10.25
N ASP A 131 0.29 -18.57 11.01
CA ASP A 131 1.14 -19.65 10.49
C ASP A 131 0.27 -20.83 10.06
N THR A 132 -0.04 -20.91 8.76
CA THR A 132 -0.92 -21.96 8.23
C THR A 132 -0.28 -23.34 8.23
N ARG A 133 1.01 -23.49 8.47
CA ARG A 133 1.68 -24.80 8.64
C ARG A 133 1.22 -25.51 9.90
N ARG A 134 0.89 -24.73 10.94
CA ARG A 134 0.42 -25.23 12.24
C ARG A 134 -1.09 -25.48 12.26
N SER A 135 -1.82 -24.91 11.32
CA SER A 135 -3.28 -24.97 11.26
C SER A 135 -3.73 -26.16 10.42
N CYS A 136 -3.22 -27.38 10.72
CA CYS A 136 -3.63 -28.59 10.03
C CYS A 136 -5.08 -29.00 10.35
N ASP A 137 -5.66 -28.49 11.44
CA ASP A 137 -7.04 -28.76 11.83
C ASP A 137 -8.01 -27.66 11.36
N LEU A 138 -9.29 -28.00 11.37
CA LEU A 138 -10.38 -27.10 10.96
C LEU A 138 -10.43 -25.84 11.84
N THR A 139 -10.13 -25.98 13.11
CA THR A 139 -10.16 -24.92 14.13
C THR A 139 -9.09 -23.85 13.85
N GLY A 140 -7.87 -24.25 13.54
CA GLY A 140 -6.80 -23.33 13.23
C GLY A 140 -7.04 -22.52 11.95
N ARG A 141 -7.63 -23.16 10.92
CA ARG A 141 -8.07 -22.47 9.69
C ARG A 141 -9.15 -21.43 9.98
N LEU A 142 -10.15 -21.78 10.77
CA LEU A 142 -11.22 -20.88 11.16
C LEU A 142 -10.68 -19.68 11.94
N ILE A 143 -9.76 -19.88 12.87
CA ILE A 143 -9.12 -18.79 13.65
C ILE A 143 -8.35 -17.86 12.71
N ALA A 144 -7.57 -18.38 11.77
CA ALA A 144 -6.85 -17.57 10.79
C ALA A 144 -7.80 -16.74 9.91
N ASP A 145 -8.90 -17.31 9.44
CA ASP A 145 -9.92 -16.60 8.66
C ASP A 145 -10.59 -15.48 9.47
N ILE A 146 -10.92 -15.73 10.74
CA ILE A 146 -11.49 -14.71 11.65
C ILE A 146 -10.50 -13.57 11.87
N VAL A 147 -9.23 -13.86 12.14
CA VAL A 147 -8.19 -12.83 12.34
C VAL A 147 -7.99 -12.01 11.08
N LEU A 148 -7.94 -12.63 9.91
CA LEU A 148 -7.85 -11.92 8.63
C LEU A 148 -9.07 -11.02 8.38
N ALA A 149 -10.28 -11.51 8.66
CA ALA A 149 -11.50 -10.72 8.53
C ALA A 149 -11.50 -9.51 9.48
N LEU A 150 -11.08 -9.70 10.73
CA LEU A 150 -10.96 -8.63 11.72
C LEU A 150 -9.92 -7.58 11.30
N LEU A 151 -8.74 -7.99 10.86
CA LEU A 151 -7.70 -7.08 10.36
C LEU A 151 -8.18 -6.31 9.12
N SER A 152 -8.93 -6.97 8.24
CA SER A 152 -9.55 -6.34 7.07
C SER A 152 -10.53 -5.24 7.47
N TYR A 153 -11.39 -5.52 8.44
CA TYR A 153 -12.36 -4.56 8.97
C TYR A 153 -11.69 -3.35 9.61
N VAL A 154 -10.71 -3.58 10.50
CA VAL A 154 -9.97 -2.49 11.18
C VAL A 154 -9.28 -1.58 10.16
N ALA A 155 -8.59 -2.17 9.19
CA ALA A 155 -7.90 -1.37 8.18
C ALA A 155 -8.85 -0.60 7.26
N GLN A 156 -10.02 -1.14 6.95
CA GLN A 156 -11.06 -0.43 6.19
C GLN A 156 -11.58 0.77 7.00
N THR A 157 -11.92 0.55 8.25
CA THR A 157 -12.42 1.57 9.17
C THR A 157 -11.40 2.71 9.35
N GLU A 158 -10.11 2.40 9.53
CA GLU A 158 -9.07 3.41 9.63
C GLU A 158 -8.94 4.27 8.36
N ARG A 159 -9.06 3.65 7.18
CA ARG A 159 -9.04 4.40 5.91
C ARG A 159 -10.23 5.35 5.80
N GLU A 160 -11.40 4.91 6.20
CA GLU A 160 -12.62 5.73 6.17
C GLU A 160 -12.50 6.92 7.12
N PHE A 161 -12.05 6.71 8.35
CA PHE A 161 -11.78 7.78 9.31
C PHE A 161 -10.69 8.75 8.84
N CYS A 162 -9.63 8.26 8.20
CA CYS A 162 -8.59 9.11 7.64
C CYS A 162 -9.13 9.99 6.51
N ARG A 163 -9.92 9.42 5.59
CA ARG A 163 -10.57 10.16 4.50
C ARG A 163 -11.58 11.18 5.03
N GLN A 164 -12.34 10.82 6.05
CA GLN A 164 -13.30 11.73 6.66
C GLN A 164 -12.58 12.93 7.28
N ARG A 165 -11.58 12.70 8.14
CA ARG A 165 -10.76 13.78 8.73
C ARG A 165 -10.10 14.66 7.68
N GLN A 166 -9.64 14.08 6.57
CA GLN A 166 -9.07 14.85 5.46
C GLN A 166 -10.11 15.73 4.79
N ARG A 167 -11.33 15.21 4.54
CA ARG A 167 -12.44 16.02 3.97
C ARG A 167 -12.83 17.16 4.88
N GLU A 168 -12.98 16.90 6.17
CA GLU A 168 -13.29 17.90 7.19
C GLU A 168 -12.20 18.98 7.26
N GLY A 169 -10.93 18.57 7.28
CA GLY A 169 -9.79 19.50 7.27
C GLY A 169 -9.75 20.36 6.00
N ILE A 170 -10.01 19.79 4.82
CA ILE A 170 -10.10 20.53 3.56
C ILE A 170 -11.27 21.50 3.58
N ALA A 171 -12.46 21.09 4.08
CA ALA A 171 -13.62 21.95 4.19
C ALA A 171 -13.36 23.14 5.12
N ALA A 172 -12.79 22.89 6.29
CA ALA A 172 -12.40 23.93 7.25
C ALA A 172 -11.35 24.91 6.69
N ALA A 173 -10.38 24.41 5.95
CA ALA A 173 -9.36 25.24 5.31
C ALA A 173 -9.95 26.09 4.18
N LYS A 174 -10.86 25.54 3.35
CA LYS A 174 -11.60 26.30 2.33
C LYS A 174 -12.45 27.40 2.94
N ALA A 175 -13.15 27.13 4.05
CA ALA A 175 -13.92 28.14 4.78
C ALA A 175 -13.06 29.30 5.29
N ARG A 176 -11.77 29.06 5.59
CA ARG A 176 -10.79 30.08 5.93
C ARG A 176 -10.14 30.76 4.73
N GLY A 177 -10.60 30.48 3.50
CA GLY A 177 -10.06 31.08 2.27
C GLY A 177 -8.81 30.40 1.71
N VAL A 178 -8.36 29.28 2.26
CA VAL A 178 -7.18 28.56 1.74
C VAL A 178 -7.52 27.95 0.38
N ARG A 179 -6.77 28.31 -0.63
CA ARG A 179 -6.88 27.73 -1.98
C ARG A 179 -6.04 26.47 -2.09
N PHE A 180 -6.66 25.40 -2.56
CA PHE A 180 -5.99 24.13 -2.85
C PHE A 180 -5.72 24.01 -4.34
N GLY A 181 -4.71 23.25 -4.68
CA GLY A 181 -4.32 22.95 -6.05
C GLY A 181 -3.07 23.75 -6.47
N ARG A 182 -2.80 23.69 -7.78
CA ARG A 182 -1.65 24.42 -8.34
C ARG A 182 -1.91 25.93 -8.25
N PRO A 183 -0.94 26.74 -7.78
CA PRO A 183 -1.06 28.18 -7.79
C PRO A 183 -1.47 28.72 -9.18
N PRO A 184 -2.33 29.73 -9.27
CA PRO A 184 -2.61 30.39 -10.53
C PRO A 184 -1.31 30.86 -11.19
N LYS A 185 -1.23 30.74 -12.48
CA LYS A 185 -0.10 31.31 -13.24
C LYS A 185 -0.24 32.82 -13.22
N GLU A 186 0.80 33.54 -12.85
CA GLU A 186 0.82 35.00 -12.90
C GLU A 186 0.66 35.48 -14.35
N ARG A 187 -0.07 36.58 -14.53
CA ARG A 187 -0.24 37.22 -15.84
C ARG A 187 1.02 38.07 -16.11
N PRO A 188 1.74 37.81 -17.22
CA PRO A 188 2.87 38.65 -17.59
C PRO A 188 2.44 40.10 -17.83
N GLU A 189 3.33 41.07 -17.64
CA GLU A 189 3.05 42.50 -17.86
C GLU A 189 2.50 42.81 -19.27
N ALA A 190 2.98 42.10 -20.28
CA ALA A 190 2.51 42.21 -21.67
C ALA A 190 1.09 41.67 -21.91
N TYR A 191 0.42 41.09 -20.89
CA TYR A 191 -0.88 40.46 -21.07
C TYR A 191 -1.96 41.41 -21.52
N GLU A 192 -2.09 42.58 -20.85
CA GLU A 192 -3.17 43.52 -21.14
C GLU A 192 -3.05 44.08 -22.56
N ALA A 193 -1.85 44.48 -22.99
CA ALA A 193 -1.60 44.97 -24.34
C ALA A 193 -1.96 43.93 -25.42
N LEU A 194 -1.61 42.63 -25.19
CA LEU A 194 -1.92 41.56 -26.11
C LEU A 194 -3.40 41.16 -26.10
N ARG A 195 -4.08 41.30 -24.96
CA ARG A 195 -5.52 41.12 -24.82
C ARG A 195 -6.29 42.14 -25.66
N GLU A 196 -5.89 43.44 -25.55
CA GLU A 196 -6.49 44.52 -26.33
C GLU A 196 -6.25 44.36 -27.85
N ALA A 197 -5.02 44.03 -28.26
CA ALA A 197 -4.69 43.76 -29.65
C ALA A 197 -5.50 42.57 -30.21
N TRP A 198 -5.72 41.54 -29.42
CA TRP A 198 -6.59 40.41 -29.75
C TRP A 198 -8.06 40.84 -29.87
N ALA A 199 -8.55 41.66 -28.95
CA ALA A 199 -9.91 42.18 -28.98
C ALA A 199 -10.18 43.04 -30.20
N ARG A 200 -9.17 43.81 -30.70
CA ARG A 200 -9.24 44.59 -31.96
C ARG A 200 -9.05 43.74 -33.23
N GLY A 201 -8.76 42.42 -33.07
CA GLY A 201 -8.52 41.54 -34.18
C GLY A 201 -7.13 41.63 -34.82
N GLU A 202 -6.19 42.38 -34.24
CA GLU A 202 -4.82 42.60 -34.75
C GLU A 202 -3.94 41.34 -34.59
N VAL A 203 -4.20 40.54 -33.59
CA VAL A 203 -3.49 39.29 -33.32
C VAL A 203 -4.46 38.17 -33.02
N SER A 204 -4.12 36.95 -33.42
CA SER A 204 -4.92 35.77 -33.06
C SER A 204 -4.65 35.36 -31.60
N ALA A 205 -5.62 34.70 -30.95
CA ALA A 205 -5.45 34.18 -29.60
C ALA A 205 -4.27 33.17 -29.50
N ARG A 206 -3.95 32.45 -30.54
CA ARG A 206 -2.77 31.57 -30.59
C ARG A 206 -1.47 32.34 -30.61
N GLU A 207 -1.41 33.40 -31.39
CA GLU A 207 -0.26 34.28 -31.47
C GLU A 207 -0.02 35.03 -30.14
N ALA A 208 -1.07 35.59 -29.53
CA ALA A 208 -1.00 36.22 -28.21
C ALA A 208 -0.50 35.24 -27.15
N ALA A 209 -1.01 34.02 -27.14
CA ALA A 209 -0.56 32.98 -26.23
C ALA A 209 0.92 32.63 -26.43
N ARG A 210 1.38 32.55 -27.69
CA ARG A 210 2.79 32.26 -28.02
C ARG A 210 3.71 33.37 -27.49
N ARG A 211 3.36 34.63 -27.69
CA ARG A 211 4.15 35.79 -27.21
C ARG A 211 4.22 35.85 -25.71
N LEU A 212 3.17 35.41 -24.98
CA LEU A 212 3.13 35.34 -23.52
C LEU A 212 3.80 34.09 -22.94
N GLY A 213 4.28 33.16 -23.77
CA GLY A 213 4.85 31.90 -23.29
C GLY A 213 3.84 31.01 -22.55
N VAL A 214 2.55 31.07 -22.94
CA VAL A 214 1.46 30.31 -22.35
C VAL A 214 0.74 29.49 -23.40
N THR A 215 -0.08 28.52 -22.95
CA THR A 215 -0.93 27.78 -23.89
C THR A 215 -2.11 28.63 -24.34
N HIS A 216 -2.60 28.41 -25.57
CA HIS A 216 -3.81 29.03 -26.11
C HIS A 216 -5.00 28.93 -25.15
N ARG A 217 -5.16 27.77 -24.50
CA ARG A 217 -6.23 27.55 -23.49
C ARG A 217 -6.06 28.46 -22.26
N THR A 218 -4.82 28.70 -21.82
CA THR A 218 -4.53 29.59 -20.70
C THR A 218 -4.86 31.04 -21.05
N PHE A 219 -4.48 31.48 -22.24
CA PHE A 219 -4.80 32.84 -22.71
C PHE A 219 -6.32 33.07 -22.79
N LEU A 220 -7.06 32.16 -23.43
CA LEU A 220 -8.51 32.25 -23.53
C LEU A 220 -9.22 32.19 -22.18
N LYS A 221 -8.67 31.42 -21.22
CA LYS A 221 -9.20 31.41 -19.86
C LYS A 221 -9.05 32.78 -19.22
N TRP A 222 -7.88 33.39 -19.29
CA TRP A 222 -7.61 34.73 -18.74
C TRP A 222 -8.46 35.82 -19.40
N ALA A 223 -8.69 35.72 -20.70
CA ALA A 223 -9.51 36.69 -21.45
C ALA A 223 -11.02 36.64 -21.11
N ARG A 224 -11.48 35.54 -20.49
CA ARG A 224 -12.89 35.36 -20.04
C ARG A 224 -13.12 35.73 -18.58
N GLU A 225 -12.06 35.85 -17.78
CA GLU A 225 -12.07 36.31 -16.40
C GLU A 225 -12.07 37.85 -16.30
#